data_7a13e4910f267a0e87f01df7a0e74114
#
_entry.id   7a13e4910f267a0e87f01df7a0e74114
#
_cell.length_a   1.000
_cell.length_b   1.000
_cell.length_c   1.000
_cell.angle_alpha   90.00
_cell.angle_beta   90.00
_cell.angle_gamma   90.00
#
_symmetry.space_group_name_H-M   'P 1'
#
loop_
_entity.id
_entity.type
_entity.pdbx_description
1 polymer ?
#
loop_
_entity_poly.entity_id
_entity_poly.type
_entity_poly.pdbx_seq_one_letter_code
_entity_poly.pdbx_strand_id
1 'polypeptide(L)'
;MVTWDAPGPGYWELDRSHFVGGETPLVQYIQANAMPAGMRRVFAELGTPADTLDCAFVNGFMYTRLRPLIGADRPAKNLPPRFVLRAVGRFHPEFRRRTKAAEKARIERPWRKVVDDWEHGGRELIESRNLGIQKVDLNELDDPTLIEHVQEVLEHCRASWEHHFWLHGYDLGPIGLYLAGCREWGVEPVDAIPLLEGASPSTVDPMHTLTRLRKAVESSGRVPRDLDEVRAISLDAADDLDRYLKYRGAMMISRYDIDGVTLGEIPEVVLSTILNGVERVVGDGLHHRIEVIRARVPMAHQEDFDSRLEEARAAMNLRDDNGPTTAEWPLGLLRLALLELGRRMVAAETPPRPPTHSSYVPTRSHSLP
;
A
#
# COMPACT_ATOMS: atom_id res chain seq x y z
N MET A 1 27.82 17.02 12.55
CA MET A 1 26.99 17.90 11.71
C MET A 1 26.25 17.01 10.75
N VAL A 2 24.91 17.05 10.72
CA VAL A 2 24.09 16.21 9.81
C VAL A 2 24.19 16.83 8.42
N THR A 3 24.58 16.04 7.41
CA THR A 3 24.61 16.48 6.01
C THR A 3 23.34 16.03 5.29
N TRP A 4 22.88 16.85 4.35
CA TRP A 4 21.70 16.60 3.52
C TRP A 4 22.07 16.52 2.06
N ASP A 5 23.05 15.67 1.75
CA ASP A 5 23.47 15.46 0.39
C ASP A 5 22.45 14.59 -0.36
N ALA A 6 22.26 14.87 -1.65
CA ALA A 6 21.37 14.08 -2.48
C ALA A 6 21.80 12.60 -2.50
N PRO A 7 20.86 11.64 -2.49
CA PRO A 7 21.20 10.21 -2.47
C PRO A 7 22.03 9.72 -3.67
N GLY A 8 22.05 10.50 -4.74
CA GLY A 8 22.75 10.16 -5.96
C GLY A 8 22.40 11.08 -7.12
N PRO A 9 22.83 10.76 -8.35
CA PRO A 9 22.53 11.58 -9.52
C PRO A 9 21.04 11.55 -9.86
N GLY A 10 20.56 12.61 -10.53
CA GLY A 10 19.16 12.75 -10.95
C GLY A 10 18.36 13.68 -10.04
N TYR A 11 17.07 13.71 -10.26
CA TYR A 11 16.14 14.52 -9.47
C TYR A 11 15.48 13.64 -8.41
N TRP A 12 15.75 13.94 -7.14
CA TRP A 12 15.20 13.24 -5.99
C TRP A 12 14.17 14.11 -5.30
N GLU A 13 13.05 13.54 -4.97
CA GLU A 13 11.95 14.19 -4.27
C GLU A 13 11.77 13.57 -2.88
N LEU A 14 11.72 14.43 -1.86
CA LEU A 14 11.44 14.02 -0.49
C LEU A 14 9.98 13.53 -0.39
N ASP A 15 9.76 12.33 0.11
CA ASP A 15 8.42 11.90 0.51
C ASP A 15 7.94 12.72 1.71
N ARG A 16 6.79 13.37 1.55
CA ARG A 16 6.18 14.23 2.57
C ARG A 16 4.84 13.70 3.06
N SER A 17 4.40 12.57 2.53
CA SER A 17 3.06 12.04 2.78
C SER A 17 3.04 10.73 3.55
N HIS A 18 3.99 9.84 3.29
CA HIS A 18 3.97 8.51 3.87
C HIS A 18 4.96 8.35 5.04
N PHE A 19 6.14 8.98 4.96
CA PHE A 19 7.27 8.76 5.88
C PHE A 19 7.81 10.05 6.50
N VAL A 20 6.92 10.83 7.08
CA VAL A 20 7.19 12.21 7.53
C VAL A 20 8.17 12.27 8.71
N GLY A 21 8.25 11.23 9.53
CA GLY A 21 9.04 11.18 10.77
C GLY A 21 10.45 10.58 10.62
N GLY A 22 10.85 10.20 9.40
CA GLY A 22 12.02 9.35 9.19
C GLY A 22 11.72 7.89 9.48
N GLU A 23 12.57 6.98 9.02
CA GLU A 23 12.36 5.52 9.13
C GLU A 23 13.51 4.83 9.83
N THR A 24 13.17 3.71 10.52
CA THR A 24 14.16 2.82 11.11
C THR A 24 15.00 2.14 10.01
N PRO A 25 16.26 1.76 10.30
CA PRO A 25 17.13 1.11 9.32
C PRO A 25 16.53 -0.15 8.69
N LEU A 26 15.69 -0.90 9.43
CA LEU A 26 15.05 -2.10 8.93
C LEU A 26 14.01 -1.77 7.87
N VAL A 27 13.17 -0.77 8.11
CA VAL A 27 12.15 -0.35 7.12
C VAL A 27 12.81 0.32 5.93
N GLN A 28 13.87 1.12 6.12
CA GLN A 28 14.69 1.62 5.02
C GLN A 28 15.19 0.48 4.11
N TYR A 29 15.69 -0.62 4.71
CA TYR A 29 16.13 -1.80 3.97
C TYR A 29 14.98 -2.45 3.18
N ILE A 30 13.81 -2.64 3.79
CA ILE A 30 12.64 -3.21 3.12
C ILE A 30 12.22 -2.33 1.93
N GLN A 31 12.05 -1.04 2.15
CA GLN A 31 11.59 -0.08 1.14
C GLN A 31 12.55 0.06 -0.03
N ALA A 32 13.86 0.22 0.25
CA ALA A 32 14.89 0.38 -0.77
C ALA A 32 14.99 -0.84 -1.72
N ASN A 33 14.54 -2.02 -1.28
CA ASN A 33 14.53 -3.22 -2.11
C ASN A 33 13.15 -3.47 -2.76
N ALA A 34 12.07 -3.39 -1.99
CA ALA A 34 10.73 -3.75 -2.43
C ALA A 34 10.15 -2.76 -3.45
N MET A 35 10.27 -1.46 -3.19
CA MET A 35 9.71 -0.43 -4.08
C MET A 35 10.31 -0.48 -5.50
N PRO A 36 11.66 -0.44 -5.68
CA PRO A 36 12.21 -0.52 -7.02
C PRO A 36 11.90 -1.84 -7.73
N ALA A 37 11.78 -2.95 -7.02
CA ALA A 37 11.49 -4.26 -7.60
C ALA A 37 10.04 -4.33 -8.12
N GLY A 38 9.06 -4.00 -7.29
CA GLY A 38 7.65 -4.01 -7.65
C GLY A 38 7.34 -3.02 -8.78
N MET A 39 7.86 -1.78 -8.66
CA MET A 39 7.66 -0.75 -9.67
C MET A 39 8.32 -1.09 -11.01
N ARG A 40 9.51 -1.69 -11.01
CA ARG A 40 10.17 -2.14 -12.25
C ARG A 40 9.33 -3.15 -13.00
N ARG A 41 8.77 -4.10 -12.27
CA ARG A 41 7.91 -5.14 -12.83
C ARG A 41 6.67 -4.52 -13.49
N VAL A 42 5.90 -3.73 -12.78
CA VAL A 42 4.66 -3.14 -13.32
C VAL A 42 4.94 -2.12 -14.43
N PHE A 43 6.01 -1.33 -14.34
CA PHE A 43 6.40 -0.41 -15.41
C PHE A 43 6.76 -1.15 -16.70
N ALA A 44 7.39 -2.33 -16.58
CA ALA A 44 7.66 -3.17 -17.75
C ALA A 44 6.39 -3.75 -18.37
N GLU A 45 5.48 -4.21 -17.54
CA GLU A 45 4.19 -4.82 -17.95
C GLU A 45 3.26 -3.78 -18.60
N LEU A 46 3.16 -2.59 -18.04
CA LEU A 46 2.30 -1.51 -18.56
C LEU A 46 2.98 -0.61 -19.62
N GLY A 47 4.26 -0.82 -19.89
CA GLY A 47 4.99 -0.08 -20.91
C GLY A 47 5.35 1.37 -20.51
N THR A 48 5.47 1.65 -19.22
CA THR A 48 5.90 2.96 -18.73
C THR A 48 7.28 3.31 -19.26
N PRO A 49 7.54 4.55 -19.74
CA PRO A 49 8.84 4.94 -20.33
C PRO A 49 9.91 5.24 -19.26
N ALA A 50 9.86 4.53 -18.15
CA ALA A 50 10.82 4.59 -17.05
C ALA A 50 11.22 3.17 -16.62
N ASP A 51 12.38 3.03 -15.95
CA ASP A 51 12.84 1.74 -15.43
C ASP A 51 12.08 1.36 -14.16
N THR A 52 12.13 2.25 -13.18
CA THR A 52 11.49 2.04 -11.87
C THR A 52 11.30 3.36 -11.13
N LEU A 53 10.66 3.30 -9.97
CA LEU A 53 10.73 4.32 -8.94
C LEU A 53 11.82 3.90 -7.94
N ASP A 54 12.98 4.59 -8.00
CA ASP A 54 14.06 4.39 -7.02
C ASP A 54 13.64 4.96 -5.66
N CYS A 55 14.10 4.30 -4.61
CA CYS A 55 13.93 4.73 -3.23
C CYS A 55 15.31 4.77 -2.55
N ALA A 56 15.60 5.84 -1.84
CA ALA A 56 16.82 6.00 -1.07
C ALA A 56 16.57 6.87 0.17
N PHE A 57 17.46 6.79 1.15
CA PHE A 57 17.29 7.47 2.43
C PHE A 57 18.45 8.40 2.73
N VAL A 58 18.12 9.58 3.25
CA VAL A 58 19.08 10.53 3.81
C VAL A 58 18.63 10.89 5.22
N ASN A 59 19.46 10.56 6.21
CA ASN A 59 19.16 10.77 7.63
C ASN A 59 17.82 10.14 8.08
N GLY A 60 17.45 9.00 7.52
CA GLY A 60 16.18 8.32 7.79
C GLY A 60 15.00 8.78 6.93
N PHE A 61 15.10 9.89 6.22
CA PHE A 61 14.00 10.40 5.39
C PHE A 61 14.05 9.82 3.99
N MET A 62 12.89 9.36 3.52
CA MET A 62 12.74 8.73 2.20
C MET A 62 12.78 9.76 1.08
N TYR A 63 13.57 9.48 0.07
CA TYR A 63 13.59 10.17 -1.21
C TYR A 63 13.27 9.20 -2.32
N THR A 64 12.45 9.63 -3.25
CA THR A 64 12.10 8.85 -4.44
C THR A 64 12.59 9.54 -5.70
N ARG A 65 12.84 8.75 -6.74
CA ARG A 65 13.25 9.22 -8.04
C ARG A 65 12.67 8.34 -9.13
N LEU A 66 12.02 8.94 -10.12
CA LEU A 66 11.66 8.20 -11.32
C LEU A 66 12.94 7.94 -12.13
N ARG A 67 13.38 6.68 -12.15
CA ARG A 67 14.59 6.25 -12.86
C ARG A 67 14.31 6.13 -14.35
N PRO A 68 15.04 6.87 -15.22
CA PRO A 68 14.87 6.73 -16.66
C PRO A 68 15.41 5.39 -17.15
N LEU A 69 14.87 4.87 -18.27
CA LEU A 69 15.33 3.63 -18.91
C LEU A 69 16.80 3.68 -19.38
N ILE A 70 17.29 4.87 -19.69
CA ILE A 70 18.68 5.09 -20.12
C ILE A 70 19.24 6.33 -19.45
N GLY A 71 20.54 6.32 -19.15
CA GLY A 71 21.23 7.47 -18.59
C GLY A 71 20.93 7.76 -17.12
N ALA A 72 20.43 6.79 -16.37
CA ALA A 72 20.05 6.94 -14.97
C ALA A 72 21.18 7.45 -14.05
N ASP A 73 22.41 7.09 -14.33
CA ASP A 73 23.56 7.44 -13.50
C ASP A 73 24.25 8.75 -13.93
N ARG A 74 23.65 9.48 -14.86
CA ARG A 74 24.13 10.78 -15.30
C ARG A 74 23.27 11.90 -14.71
N PRO A 75 23.86 12.98 -14.22
CA PRO A 75 23.08 14.13 -13.79
C PRO A 75 22.32 14.70 -15.00
N ALA A 76 21.00 14.67 -14.93
CA ALA A 76 20.15 15.27 -15.95
C ALA A 76 20.18 16.79 -15.81
N LYS A 77 21.05 17.46 -16.54
CA LYS A 77 21.10 18.93 -16.57
C LYS A 77 20.00 19.54 -17.44
N ASN A 78 19.59 18.85 -18.51
CA ASN A 78 18.52 19.29 -19.40
C ASN A 78 17.85 18.08 -20.06
N LEU A 79 16.55 18.17 -20.30
CA LEU A 79 15.84 17.18 -21.12
C LEU A 79 16.36 17.24 -22.56
N PRO A 80 16.63 16.08 -23.19
CA PRO A 80 17.02 16.06 -24.61
C PRO A 80 15.93 16.71 -25.47
N PRO A 81 16.32 17.34 -26.60
CA PRO A 81 15.37 17.89 -27.55
C PRO A 81 14.33 16.84 -27.99
N ARG A 82 13.10 17.26 -28.26
CA ARG A 82 11.97 16.37 -28.62
C ARG A 82 12.27 15.42 -29.78
N PHE A 83 13.07 15.87 -30.78
CA PHE A 83 13.44 15.01 -31.91
C PHE A 83 14.38 13.88 -31.49
N VAL A 84 15.31 14.12 -30.53
CA VAL A 84 16.18 13.08 -29.96
C VAL A 84 15.33 12.04 -29.20
N LEU A 85 14.38 12.50 -28.38
CA LEU A 85 13.45 11.61 -27.67
C LEU A 85 12.63 10.77 -28.65
N ARG A 86 12.16 11.37 -29.76
CA ARG A 86 11.44 10.62 -30.82
C ARG A 86 12.36 9.60 -31.51
N ALA A 87 13.60 9.95 -31.82
CA ALA A 87 14.57 9.04 -32.42
C ALA A 87 14.88 7.87 -31.46
N VAL A 88 15.17 8.16 -30.20
CA VAL A 88 15.40 7.13 -29.17
C VAL A 88 14.17 6.23 -29.02
N GLY A 89 12.98 6.79 -28.92
CA GLY A 89 11.71 6.02 -28.84
C GLY A 89 11.49 5.10 -30.04
N ARG A 90 11.94 5.52 -31.24
CA ARG A 90 11.78 4.73 -32.47
C ARG A 90 12.85 3.65 -32.65
N PHE A 91 14.10 3.91 -32.26
CA PHE A 91 15.23 3.05 -32.61
C PHE A 91 15.76 2.24 -31.43
N HIS A 92 15.62 2.71 -30.19
CA HIS A 92 16.11 1.99 -29.03
C HIS A 92 15.21 0.77 -28.72
N PRO A 93 15.77 -0.45 -28.62
CA PRO A 93 14.98 -1.68 -28.45
C PRO A 93 14.04 -1.65 -27.24
N GLU A 94 14.53 -1.15 -26.09
CA GLU A 94 13.74 -1.11 -24.86
C GLU A 94 12.56 -0.13 -24.96
N PHE A 95 12.74 1.05 -25.53
CA PHE A 95 11.62 1.97 -25.75
C PHE A 95 10.58 1.40 -26.72
N ARG A 96 11.03 0.68 -27.75
CA ARG A 96 10.11 -0.02 -28.65
C ARG A 96 9.32 -1.11 -27.94
N ARG A 97 10.00 -1.87 -27.05
CA ARG A 97 9.34 -2.89 -26.21
C ARG A 97 8.30 -2.24 -25.32
N ARG A 98 8.65 -1.14 -24.62
CA ARG A 98 7.73 -0.39 -23.76
C ARG A 98 6.56 0.20 -24.52
N THR A 99 6.77 0.78 -25.69
CA THR A 99 5.69 1.28 -26.55
C THR A 99 4.71 0.19 -26.94
N LYS A 100 5.21 -1.00 -27.34
CA LYS A 100 4.34 -2.15 -27.65
C LYS A 100 3.58 -2.63 -26.42
N ALA A 101 4.22 -2.68 -25.24
CA ALA A 101 3.57 -3.06 -24.00
C ALA A 101 2.48 -2.05 -23.60
N ALA A 102 2.74 -0.74 -23.74
CA ALA A 102 1.74 0.30 -23.47
C ALA A 102 0.54 0.23 -24.43
N GLU A 103 0.79 -0.02 -25.72
CA GLU A 103 -0.29 -0.21 -26.71
C GLU A 103 -1.12 -1.45 -26.39
N LYS A 104 -0.46 -2.56 -26.07
CA LYS A 104 -1.10 -3.78 -25.61
C LYS A 104 -1.94 -3.55 -24.36
N ALA A 105 -1.36 -2.92 -23.33
CA ALA A 105 -2.06 -2.61 -22.08
C ALA A 105 -3.28 -1.72 -22.30
N ARG A 106 -3.18 -0.75 -23.21
CA ARG A 106 -4.33 0.12 -23.57
C ARG A 106 -5.49 -0.65 -24.22
N ILE A 107 -5.19 -1.69 -24.99
CA ILE A 107 -6.20 -2.52 -25.69
C ILE A 107 -6.75 -3.59 -24.75
N GLU A 108 -5.86 -4.35 -24.09
CA GLU A 108 -6.23 -5.51 -23.29
C GLU A 108 -6.72 -5.15 -21.87
N ARG A 109 -6.39 -3.93 -21.40
CA ARG A 109 -6.77 -3.44 -20.06
C ARG A 109 -6.45 -4.44 -18.94
N PRO A 110 -5.17 -4.81 -18.75
CA PRO A 110 -4.76 -5.89 -17.86
C PRO A 110 -5.13 -5.66 -16.38
N TRP A 111 -5.37 -4.42 -15.99
CA TRP A 111 -5.89 -4.08 -14.65
C TRP A 111 -7.24 -4.75 -14.35
N ARG A 112 -8.10 -4.98 -15.34
CA ARG A 112 -9.36 -5.69 -15.14
C ARG A 112 -9.13 -7.08 -14.58
N LYS A 113 -8.17 -7.81 -15.17
CA LYS A 113 -7.79 -9.14 -14.70
C LYS A 113 -7.15 -9.10 -13.32
N VAL A 114 -6.26 -8.13 -13.04
CA VAL A 114 -5.60 -8.04 -11.74
C VAL A 114 -6.60 -7.70 -10.64
N VAL A 115 -7.57 -6.83 -10.89
CA VAL A 115 -8.67 -6.52 -9.95
C VAL A 115 -9.54 -7.75 -9.73
N ASP A 116 -9.91 -8.47 -10.80
CA ASP A 116 -10.71 -9.69 -10.72
C ASP A 116 -9.96 -10.80 -9.94
N ASP A 117 -8.68 -11.03 -10.26
CA ASP A 117 -7.83 -12.00 -9.55
C ASP A 117 -7.72 -11.63 -8.05
N TRP A 118 -7.64 -10.34 -7.72
CA TRP A 118 -7.60 -9.85 -6.34
C TRP A 118 -8.88 -10.17 -5.58
N GLU A 119 -10.02 -9.90 -6.18
CA GLU A 119 -11.34 -10.13 -5.58
C GLU A 119 -11.68 -11.62 -5.46
N HIS A 120 -11.16 -12.47 -6.36
CA HIS A 120 -11.47 -13.89 -6.44
C HIS A 120 -10.33 -14.80 -5.94
N GLY A 121 -9.62 -14.39 -4.91
CA GLY A 121 -8.69 -15.23 -4.15
C GLY A 121 -7.30 -14.65 -3.94
N GLY A 122 -6.87 -13.66 -4.72
CA GLY A 122 -5.56 -13.04 -4.55
C GLY A 122 -5.40 -12.39 -3.17
N ARG A 123 -6.41 -11.63 -2.74
CA ARG A 123 -6.49 -11.05 -1.39
C ARG A 123 -6.50 -12.15 -0.32
N GLU A 124 -7.38 -13.13 -0.45
CA GLU A 124 -7.54 -14.20 0.54
C GLU A 124 -6.25 -15.00 0.74
N LEU A 125 -5.46 -15.19 -0.32
CA LEU A 125 -4.17 -15.88 -0.23
C LEU A 125 -3.20 -15.14 0.70
N ILE A 126 -3.10 -13.82 0.58
CA ILE A 126 -2.22 -13.00 1.43
C ILE A 126 -2.77 -12.91 2.84
N GLU A 127 -4.08 -12.69 3.01
CA GLU A 127 -4.73 -12.69 4.31
C GLU A 127 -4.55 -14.03 5.04
N SER A 128 -4.68 -15.15 4.35
CA SER A 128 -4.46 -16.48 4.92
C SER A 128 -3.00 -16.65 5.39
N ARG A 129 -2.04 -16.12 4.65
CA ARG A 129 -0.62 -16.12 5.06
C ARG A 129 -0.40 -15.24 6.30
N ASN A 130 -0.94 -14.01 6.30
CA ASN A 130 -0.88 -13.11 7.44
C ASN A 130 -1.49 -13.77 8.69
N LEU A 131 -2.68 -14.37 8.56
CA LEU A 131 -3.34 -15.09 9.65
C LEU A 131 -2.54 -16.32 10.12
N GLY A 132 -1.87 -17.02 9.20
CA GLY A 132 -1.00 -18.14 9.54
C GLY A 132 0.16 -17.71 10.45
N ILE A 133 0.81 -16.62 10.12
CA ILE A 133 1.88 -16.02 10.92
C ILE A 133 1.33 -15.51 12.26
N GLN A 134 0.21 -14.80 12.24
CA GLN A 134 -0.42 -14.21 13.43
C GLN A 134 -0.85 -15.25 14.46
N LYS A 135 -1.16 -16.48 14.06
CA LYS A 135 -1.58 -17.57 14.95
C LYS A 135 -0.45 -18.18 15.77
N VAL A 136 0.79 -17.91 15.41
CA VAL A 136 1.95 -18.45 16.13
C VAL A 136 2.02 -17.78 17.51
N ASP A 137 1.97 -18.58 18.57
CA ASP A 137 2.19 -18.07 19.91
C ASP A 137 3.71 -17.88 20.13
N LEU A 138 4.14 -16.63 20.03
CA LEU A 138 5.55 -16.25 20.15
C LEU A 138 6.14 -16.63 21.51
N ASN A 139 5.32 -16.71 22.57
CA ASN A 139 5.81 -17.06 23.90
C ASN A 139 6.16 -18.55 24.04
N GLU A 140 5.54 -19.41 23.23
CA GLU A 140 5.81 -20.86 23.22
C GLU A 140 7.05 -21.24 22.41
N LEU A 141 7.58 -20.34 21.56
CA LEU A 141 8.78 -20.61 20.77
C LEU A 141 10.03 -20.54 21.68
N ASP A 142 10.98 -21.44 21.47
CA ASP A 142 12.35 -21.26 22.02
C ASP A 142 13.10 -20.17 21.24
N ASP A 143 14.25 -19.71 21.77
CA ASP A 143 14.97 -18.58 21.16
C ASP A 143 15.45 -18.86 19.73
N PRO A 144 16.01 -20.04 19.38
CA PRO A 144 16.34 -20.36 18.01
C PRO A 144 15.14 -20.30 17.06
N THR A 145 14.03 -20.92 17.45
CA THR A 145 12.79 -20.97 16.65
C THR A 145 12.17 -19.58 16.52
N LEU A 146 12.24 -18.74 17.56
CA LEU A 146 11.80 -17.34 17.47
C LEU A 146 12.64 -16.55 16.46
N ILE A 147 13.97 -16.74 16.45
CA ILE A 147 14.85 -16.08 15.46
C ILE A 147 14.50 -16.52 14.03
N GLU A 148 14.27 -17.81 13.80
CA GLU A 148 13.83 -18.34 12.51
C GLU A 148 12.47 -17.75 12.11
N HIS A 149 11.53 -17.66 13.05
CA HIS A 149 10.24 -17.04 12.82
C HIS A 149 10.36 -15.56 12.45
N VAL A 150 11.20 -14.78 13.14
CA VAL A 150 11.47 -13.36 12.80
C VAL A 150 12.01 -13.25 11.38
N GLN A 151 12.93 -14.13 10.96
CA GLN A 151 13.46 -14.13 9.60
C GLN A 151 12.39 -14.46 8.56
N GLU A 152 11.52 -15.44 8.84
CA GLU A 152 10.37 -15.79 7.99
C GLU A 152 9.41 -14.62 7.83
N VAL A 153 9.06 -13.94 8.93
CA VAL A 153 8.16 -12.78 8.92
C VAL A 153 8.79 -11.59 8.19
N LEU A 154 10.09 -11.36 8.34
CA LEU A 154 10.82 -10.33 7.61
C LEU A 154 10.77 -10.57 6.09
N GLU A 155 11.02 -11.81 5.66
CA GLU A 155 10.97 -12.14 4.24
C GLU A 155 9.54 -12.04 3.69
N HIS A 156 8.54 -12.48 4.45
CA HIS A 156 7.14 -12.30 4.11
C HIS A 156 6.79 -10.79 3.97
N CYS A 157 7.19 -9.97 4.92
CA CYS A 157 6.99 -8.52 4.89
C CYS A 157 7.63 -7.90 3.64
N ARG A 158 8.89 -8.24 3.34
CA ARG A 158 9.60 -7.76 2.15
C ARG A 158 8.90 -8.15 0.85
N ALA A 159 8.49 -9.42 0.72
CA ALA A 159 7.79 -9.92 -0.46
C ALA A 159 6.41 -9.27 -0.62
N SER A 160 5.68 -9.07 0.48
CA SER A 160 4.39 -8.40 0.49
C SER A 160 4.50 -6.93 0.07
N TRP A 161 5.54 -6.22 0.52
CA TRP A 161 5.82 -4.85 0.09
C TRP A 161 6.21 -4.75 -1.40
N GLU A 162 6.98 -5.70 -1.92
CA GLU A 162 7.27 -5.79 -3.36
C GLU A 162 5.97 -5.98 -4.17
N HIS A 163 5.09 -6.86 -3.70
CA HIS A 163 3.78 -7.07 -4.30
C HIS A 163 2.87 -5.83 -4.19
N HIS A 164 2.89 -5.15 -3.06
CA HIS A 164 2.21 -3.87 -2.83
C HIS A 164 2.54 -2.84 -3.92
N PHE A 165 3.83 -2.62 -4.18
CA PHE A 165 4.27 -1.69 -5.20
C PHE A 165 3.94 -2.15 -6.63
N TRP A 166 3.95 -3.46 -6.89
CA TRP A 166 3.49 -3.98 -8.17
C TRP A 166 1.99 -3.73 -8.40
N LEU A 167 1.14 -3.94 -7.38
CA LEU A 167 -0.29 -3.66 -7.45
C LEU A 167 -0.60 -2.19 -7.73
N HIS A 168 0.22 -1.25 -7.22
CA HIS A 168 0.02 0.19 -7.45
C HIS A 168 0.01 0.62 -8.92
N GLY A 169 0.59 -0.14 -9.82
CA GLY A 169 0.45 0.14 -11.25
C GLY A 169 -0.94 -0.19 -11.80
N TYR A 170 -1.65 -1.11 -11.15
CA TYR A 170 -2.94 -1.60 -11.59
C TYR A 170 -4.11 -0.92 -10.90
N ASP A 171 -3.94 -0.42 -9.69
CA ASP A 171 -4.96 0.37 -8.99
C ASP A 171 -4.96 1.83 -9.46
N LEU A 172 -3.78 2.45 -9.62
CA LEU A 172 -3.67 3.84 -10.05
C LEU A 172 -3.91 4.05 -11.55
N GLY A 173 -3.64 3.05 -12.38
CA GLY A 173 -3.80 3.13 -13.83
C GLY A 173 -5.23 3.47 -14.27
N PRO A 174 -6.24 2.67 -13.92
CA PRO A 174 -7.65 2.94 -14.27
C PRO A 174 -8.15 4.27 -13.71
N ILE A 175 -7.79 4.60 -12.46
CA ILE A 175 -8.17 5.88 -11.83
C ILE A 175 -7.56 7.06 -12.61
N GLY A 176 -6.28 6.96 -12.99
CA GLY A 176 -5.60 7.97 -13.78
C GLY A 176 -6.22 8.15 -15.18
N LEU A 177 -6.60 7.05 -15.85
CA LEU A 177 -7.27 7.08 -17.15
C LEU A 177 -8.68 7.70 -17.07
N TYR A 178 -9.41 7.41 -16.00
CA TYR A 178 -10.71 8.02 -15.73
C TYR A 178 -10.58 9.54 -15.54
N LEU A 179 -9.68 9.98 -14.65
CA LEU A 179 -9.46 11.41 -14.38
C LEU A 179 -8.93 12.17 -15.60
N ALA A 180 -8.06 11.54 -16.40
CA ALA A 180 -7.56 12.12 -17.63
C ALA A 180 -8.69 12.33 -18.65
N GLY A 181 -9.56 11.33 -18.83
CA GLY A 181 -10.74 11.45 -19.69
C GLY A 181 -11.72 12.53 -19.20
N CYS A 182 -12.02 12.54 -17.90
CA CYS A 182 -12.84 13.60 -17.30
C CYS A 182 -12.32 14.98 -17.65
N ARG A 183 -11.02 15.22 -17.49
CA ARG A 183 -10.38 16.49 -17.84
C ARG A 183 -10.49 16.85 -19.32
N GLU A 184 -10.30 15.88 -20.20
CA GLU A 184 -10.47 16.07 -21.65
C GLU A 184 -11.92 16.45 -22.03
N TRP A 185 -12.90 15.95 -21.28
CA TRP A 185 -14.32 16.22 -21.50
C TRP A 185 -14.86 17.42 -20.71
N GLY A 186 -13.99 18.17 -20.02
CA GLY A 186 -14.36 19.37 -19.27
C GLY A 186 -14.99 19.09 -17.90
N VAL A 187 -14.76 17.91 -17.33
CA VAL A 187 -15.15 17.55 -15.96
C VAL A 187 -13.95 17.75 -15.03
N GLU A 188 -14.07 18.65 -14.08
CA GLU A 188 -13.00 18.98 -13.14
C GLU A 188 -12.82 17.89 -12.07
N PRO A 189 -11.59 17.73 -11.50
CA PRO A 189 -11.33 16.73 -10.47
C PRO A 189 -12.23 16.83 -9.24
N VAL A 190 -12.64 18.02 -8.85
CA VAL A 190 -13.57 18.25 -7.72
C VAL A 190 -14.94 17.60 -7.95
N ASP A 191 -15.36 17.44 -9.20
CA ASP A 191 -16.60 16.76 -9.58
C ASP A 191 -16.38 15.26 -9.84
N ALA A 192 -15.22 14.91 -10.40
CA ALA A 192 -14.90 13.53 -10.81
C ALA A 192 -14.52 12.61 -9.63
N ILE A 193 -13.70 13.09 -8.67
CA ILE A 193 -13.20 12.28 -7.54
C ILE A 193 -14.34 11.78 -6.63
N PRO A 194 -15.37 12.59 -6.29
CA PRO A 194 -16.46 12.11 -5.45
C PRO A 194 -17.28 10.96 -6.07
N LEU A 195 -17.20 10.72 -7.38
CA LEU A 195 -17.86 9.57 -8.02
C LEU A 195 -17.16 8.23 -7.71
N LEU A 196 -15.97 8.26 -7.16
CA LEU A 196 -15.22 7.08 -6.69
C LEU A 196 -15.54 6.71 -5.24
N GLU A 197 -16.22 7.58 -4.48
CA GLU A 197 -16.58 7.31 -3.09
C GLU A 197 -17.45 6.06 -2.93
N GLY A 198 -17.24 5.32 -1.85
CA GLY A 198 -18.02 4.14 -1.52
C GLY A 198 -17.83 2.95 -2.47
N ALA A 199 -16.81 3.00 -3.34
CA ALA A 199 -16.53 1.92 -4.27
C ALA A 199 -15.79 0.74 -3.63
N SER A 200 -15.27 0.90 -2.40
CA SER A 200 -14.44 -0.11 -1.74
C SER A 200 -15.16 -0.77 -0.56
N PRO A 201 -15.56 -2.05 -0.65
CA PRO A 201 -16.07 -2.80 0.48
C PRO A 201 -15.10 -2.86 1.67
N SER A 202 -13.80 -2.91 1.43
CA SER A 202 -12.78 -3.01 2.47
C SER A 202 -12.72 -1.81 3.42
N THR A 203 -13.15 -0.64 2.97
CA THR A 203 -13.30 0.54 3.83
C THR A 203 -14.67 0.61 4.48
N VAL A 204 -15.69 0.06 3.85
CA VAL A 204 -17.10 0.12 4.31
C VAL A 204 -17.39 -0.96 5.35
N ASP A 205 -16.92 -2.20 5.16
CA ASP A 205 -17.20 -3.32 6.05
C ASP A 205 -16.72 -3.13 7.50
N PRO A 206 -15.48 -2.63 7.75
CA PRO A 206 -15.04 -2.31 9.11
C PRO A 206 -15.90 -1.22 9.77
N MET A 207 -16.35 -0.22 9.01
CA MET A 207 -17.25 0.82 9.52
C MET A 207 -18.61 0.25 9.92
N HIS A 208 -19.15 -0.66 9.10
CA HIS A 208 -20.40 -1.36 9.44
C HIS A 208 -20.26 -2.20 10.72
N THR A 209 -19.12 -2.89 10.88
CA THR A 209 -18.85 -3.67 12.10
C THR A 209 -18.80 -2.76 13.32
N LEU A 210 -18.05 -1.65 13.27
CA LEU A 210 -17.99 -0.69 14.37
C LEU A 210 -19.36 -0.05 14.64
N THR A 211 -20.17 0.19 13.62
CA THR A 211 -21.54 0.70 13.77
C THR A 211 -22.45 -0.33 14.45
N ARG A 212 -22.35 -1.63 14.11
CA ARG A 212 -23.11 -2.68 14.81
C ARG A 212 -22.72 -2.78 16.28
N LEU A 213 -21.41 -2.75 16.57
CA LEU A 213 -20.91 -2.73 17.94
C LEU A 213 -21.44 -1.54 18.74
N ARG A 214 -21.45 -0.35 18.16
CA ARG A 214 -22.02 0.84 18.79
C ARG A 214 -23.50 0.66 19.10
N LYS A 215 -24.29 0.20 18.13
CA LYS A 215 -25.74 -0.06 18.34
C LYS A 215 -25.98 -1.10 19.44
N ALA A 216 -25.11 -2.12 19.55
CA ALA A 216 -25.18 -3.08 20.64
C ALA A 216 -24.88 -2.42 22.00
N VAL A 217 -23.86 -1.57 22.10
CA VAL A 217 -23.56 -0.79 23.30
C VAL A 217 -24.74 0.10 23.70
N GLU A 218 -25.25 0.91 22.77
CA GLU A 218 -26.39 1.81 23.01
C GLU A 218 -27.64 1.03 23.50
N SER A 219 -27.94 -0.09 22.84
CA SER A 219 -29.10 -0.92 23.20
C SER A 219 -28.95 -1.59 24.56
N SER A 220 -27.71 -1.84 25.01
CA SER A 220 -27.45 -2.45 26.34
C SER A 220 -27.67 -1.49 27.50
N GLY A 221 -27.70 -0.17 27.24
CA GLY A 221 -27.74 0.88 28.25
C GLY A 221 -26.49 0.95 29.14
N ARG A 222 -25.40 0.25 28.77
CA ARG A 222 -24.12 0.24 29.47
C ARG A 222 -23.11 1.13 28.78
N VAL A 223 -22.16 1.64 29.53
CA VAL A 223 -20.99 2.35 29.00
C VAL A 223 -19.76 1.48 29.29
N PRO A 224 -19.28 0.68 28.33
CA PRO A 224 -18.13 -0.19 28.53
C PRO A 224 -16.85 0.63 28.74
N ARG A 225 -15.97 0.17 29.63
CA ARG A 225 -14.69 0.80 29.99
C ARG A 225 -13.52 0.21 29.20
N ASP A 226 -13.72 -0.99 28.66
CA ASP A 226 -12.75 -1.73 27.90
C ASP A 226 -13.43 -2.65 26.85
N LEU A 227 -12.63 -3.33 26.02
CA LEU A 227 -13.13 -4.21 24.98
C LEU A 227 -13.74 -5.51 25.53
N ASP A 228 -13.36 -5.94 26.74
CA ASP A 228 -13.93 -7.13 27.36
C ASP A 228 -15.37 -6.85 27.83
N GLU A 229 -15.64 -5.64 28.33
CA GLU A 229 -17.01 -5.21 28.62
C GLU A 229 -17.87 -5.07 27.35
N VAL A 230 -17.26 -4.72 26.19
CA VAL A 230 -17.98 -4.76 24.90
C VAL A 230 -18.32 -6.20 24.50
N ARG A 231 -17.38 -7.15 24.63
CA ARG A 231 -17.64 -8.59 24.40
C ARG A 231 -18.76 -9.13 25.28
N ALA A 232 -18.81 -8.68 26.53
CA ALA A 232 -19.81 -9.14 27.52
C ALA A 232 -21.23 -8.62 27.26
N ILE A 233 -21.47 -7.77 26.27
CA ILE A 233 -22.80 -7.26 25.91
C ILE A 233 -23.66 -8.36 25.30
N SER A 234 -23.15 -9.09 24.31
CA SER A 234 -23.81 -10.18 23.61
C SER A 234 -22.83 -11.07 22.87
N LEU A 235 -23.25 -12.27 22.47
CA LEU A 235 -22.43 -13.13 21.60
C LEU A 235 -22.13 -12.48 20.26
N ASP A 236 -23.09 -11.80 19.63
CA ASP A 236 -22.90 -11.10 18.37
C ASP A 236 -21.86 -9.97 18.49
N ALA A 237 -21.87 -9.23 19.61
CA ALA A 237 -20.87 -8.19 19.88
C ALA A 237 -19.47 -8.79 20.08
N ALA A 238 -19.37 -9.92 20.77
CA ALA A 238 -18.11 -10.64 20.92
C ALA A 238 -17.57 -11.10 19.55
N ASP A 239 -18.41 -11.75 18.74
CA ASP A 239 -18.03 -12.26 17.42
C ASP A 239 -17.63 -11.14 16.46
N ASP A 240 -18.36 -10.02 16.44
CA ASP A 240 -18.05 -8.87 15.60
C ASP A 240 -16.72 -8.22 16.03
N LEU A 241 -16.48 -8.04 17.34
CA LEU A 241 -15.24 -7.46 17.84
C LEU A 241 -14.04 -8.37 17.61
N ASP A 242 -14.17 -9.68 17.87
CA ASP A 242 -13.10 -10.64 17.68
C ASP A 242 -12.76 -10.80 16.19
N ARG A 243 -13.74 -10.78 15.30
CA ARG A 243 -13.52 -10.74 13.86
C ARG A 243 -12.81 -9.46 13.44
N TYR A 244 -13.23 -8.31 13.94
CA TYR A 244 -12.58 -7.02 13.65
C TYR A 244 -11.12 -7.04 14.08
N LEU A 245 -10.81 -7.46 15.29
CA LEU A 245 -9.44 -7.52 15.81
C LEU A 245 -8.59 -8.60 15.13
N LYS A 246 -9.19 -9.73 14.74
CA LYS A 246 -8.50 -10.79 13.99
C LYS A 246 -7.92 -10.27 12.69
N TYR A 247 -8.62 -9.42 11.94
CA TYR A 247 -8.21 -8.91 10.65
C TYR A 247 -7.53 -7.55 10.70
N ARG A 248 -7.64 -6.82 11.82
CA ARG A 248 -7.14 -5.45 11.94
C ARG A 248 -6.17 -5.26 13.10
N GLY A 249 -6.22 -6.12 14.11
CA GLY A 249 -5.46 -5.95 15.35
C GLY A 249 -3.95 -5.86 15.16
N ALA A 250 -3.39 -6.65 14.25
CA ALA A 250 -1.96 -6.63 13.96
C ALA A 250 -1.55 -5.59 12.88
N MET A 251 -2.49 -4.81 12.31
CA MET A 251 -2.14 -3.78 11.32
C MET A 251 -1.52 -2.56 11.98
N MET A 252 -0.48 -2.02 11.37
CA MET A 252 0.10 -0.72 11.75
C MET A 252 -0.90 0.40 11.47
N ILE A 253 -1.08 1.31 12.41
CA ILE A 253 -2.03 2.42 12.25
C ILE A 253 -1.43 3.81 12.47
N SER A 254 -0.28 3.90 13.15
CA SER A 254 0.33 5.19 13.47
C SER A 254 1.29 5.67 12.39
N ARG A 255 2.04 4.74 11.79
CA ARG A 255 3.01 4.99 10.73
C ARG A 255 3.47 3.66 10.10
N TYR A 256 4.03 3.75 8.90
CA TYR A 256 4.58 2.60 8.17
C TYR A 256 5.99 2.22 8.67
N ASP A 257 6.16 2.12 9.99
CA ASP A 257 7.46 1.73 10.57
C ASP A 257 7.25 0.88 11.82
N ILE A 258 8.23 0.02 12.11
CA ILE A 258 8.22 -0.90 13.27
C ILE A 258 8.27 -0.18 14.62
N ASP A 259 8.63 1.09 14.68
CA ASP A 259 8.57 1.92 15.89
C ASP A 259 7.19 2.57 16.13
N GLY A 260 6.24 2.38 15.16
CA GLY A 260 4.85 2.72 15.35
C GLY A 260 4.12 1.73 16.27
N VAL A 261 2.79 1.74 16.25
CA VAL A 261 1.95 0.80 17.00
C VAL A 261 0.93 0.13 16.11
N THR A 262 0.58 -1.11 16.45
CA THR A 262 -0.54 -1.82 15.83
C THR A 262 -1.85 -1.43 16.50
N LEU A 263 -2.97 -1.68 15.82
CA LEU A 263 -4.30 -1.38 16.37
C LEU A 263 -4.58 -2.16 17.66
N GLY A 264 -4.09 -3.40 17.76
CA GLY A 264 -4.26 -4.26 18.94
C GLY A 264 -3.47 -3.79 20.16
N GLU A 265 -2.41 -3.01 19.97
CA GLU A 265 -1.63 -2.42 21.06
C GLU A 265 -2.31 -1.19 21.71
N ILE A 266 -3.37 -0.65 21.10
CA ILE A 266 -4.09 0.54 21.58
C ILE A 266 -5.62 0.28 21.62
N PRO A 267 -6.08 -0.67 22.45
CA PRO A 267 -7.48 -1.06 22.53
C PRO A 267 -8.42 0.11 22.90
N GLU A 268 -7.92 1.13 23.58
CA GLU A 268 -8.66 2.34 23.91
C GLU A 268 -9.07 3.16 22.66
N VAL A 269 -8.31 3.10 21.58
CA VAL A 269 -8.67 3.76 20.32
C VAL A 269 -9.82 3.01 19.65
N VAL A 270 -9.80 1.68 19.68
CA VAL A 270 -10.91 0.85 19.18
C VAL A 270 -12.17 1.12 19.98
N LEU A 271 -12.07 1.11 21.30
CA LEU A 271 -13.20 1.42 22.21
C LEU A 271 -13.74 2.84 21.93
N SER A 272 -12.87 3.83 21.87
CA SER A 272 -13.29 5.21 21.58
C SER A 272 -14.00 5.32 20.23
N THR A 273 -13.54 4.58 19.21
CA THR A 273 -14.17 4.56 17.89
C THR A 273 -15.56 3.90 17.94
N ILE A 274 -15.74 2.85 18.73
CA ILE A 274 -17.04 2.23 18.95
C ILE A 274 -17.99 3.22 19.63
N LEU A 275 -17.54 3.91 20.69
CA LEU A 275 -18.37 4.80 21.49
C LEU A 275 -18.71 6.13 20.80
N ASN A 276 -17.76 6.72 20.10
CA ASN A 276 -17.85 8.11 19.61
C ASN A 276 -17.86 8.24 18.08
N GLY A 277 -17.75 7.13 17.34
CA GLY A 277 -17.74 7.18 15.89
C GLY A 277 -19.04 7.75 15.30
N VAL A 278 -18.97 8.43 14.19
CA VAL A 278 -20.14 8.97 13.48
C VAL A 278 -20.55 7.99 12.37
N GLU A 279 -21.83 7.68 12.29
CA GLU A 279 -22.36 6.91 11.16
C GLU A 279 -22.24 7.77 9.89
N ARG A 280 -21.33 7.39 9.00
CA ARG A 280 -21.27 7.99 7.66
C ARG A 280 -22.15 7.18 6.73
N VAL A 281 -23.16 7.80 6.17
CA VAL A 281 -23.93 7.25 5.06
C VAL A 281 -23.07 7.42 3.81
N VAL A 282 -22.37 6.35 3.42
CA VAL A 282 -21.53 6.35 2.21
C VAL A 282 -22.41 6.05 1.00
N GLY A 283 -22.32 6.88 -0.03
CA GLY A 283 -22.97 6.62 -1.31
C GLY A 283 -24.39 7.17 -1.48
N ASP A 284 -24.94 7.90 -0.49
CA ASP A 284 -26.24 8.55 -0.67
C ASP A 284 -26.21 9.56 -1.82
N GLY A 285 -27.13 9.42 -2.77
CA GLY A 285 -27.19 10.25 -3.98
C GLY A 285 -26.09 10.02 -5.01
N LEU A 286 -25.24 8.99 -4.90
CA LEU A 286 -24.16 8.72 -5.84
C LEU A 286 -24.67 8.52 -7.27
N HIS A 287 -25.71 7.73 -7.46
CA HIS A 287 -26.30 7.48 -8.80
C HIS A 287 -26.73 8.79 -9.46
N HIS A 288 -27.43 9.63 -8.72
CA HIS A 288 -27.82 10.96 -9.22
C HIS A 288 -26.61 11.84 -9.57
N ARG A 289 -25.55 11.84 -8.73
CA ARG A 289 -24.31 12.58 -9.04
C ARG A 289 -23.65 12.06 -10.32
N ILE A 290 -23.61 10.75 -10.53
CA ILE A 290 -23.09 10.14 -11.76
C ILE A 290 -23.90 10.65 -12.98
N GLU A 291 -25.22 10.61 -12.92
CA GLU A 291 -26.08 11.09 -14.01
C GLU A 291 -25.85 12.57 -14.33
N VAL A 292 -25.77 13.43 -13.30
CA VAL A 292 -25.52 14.87 -13.46
C VAL A 292 -24.17 15.13 -14.13
N ILE A 293 -23.10 14.44 -13.70
CA ILE A 293 -21.78 14.63 -14.29
C ILE A 293 -21.72 14.04 -15.70
N ARG A 294 -22.29 12.85 -15.90
CA ARG A 294 -22.38 12.21 -17.21
C ARG A 294 -23.07 13.09 -18.25
N ALA A 295 -24.12 13.81 -17.87
CA ALA A 295 -24.84 14.74 -18.77
C ALA A 295 -23.96 15.93 -19.22
N ARG A 296 -22.88 16.26 -18.50
CA ARG A 296 -21.89 17.29 -18.88
C ARG A 296 -20.85 16.76 -19.87
N VAL A 297 -20.66 15.45 -19.96
CA VAL A 297 -19.74 14.81 -20.90
C VAL A 297 -20.35 14.85 -22.30
N PRO A 298 -19.60 15.24 -23.35
CA PRO A 298 -20.09 15.21 -24.72
C PRO A 298 -20.66 13.83 -25.09
N MET A 299 -21.83 13.80 -25.78
CA MET A 299 -22.57 12.56 -26.04
C MET A 299 -21.72 11.46 -26.69
N ALA A 300 -20.78 11.83 -27.57
CA ALA A 300 -19.85 10.88 -28.21
C ALA A 300 -18.88 10.18 -27.25
N HIS A 301 -18.74 10.66 -26.02
CA HIS A 301 -17.80 10.15 -25.02
C HIS A 301 -18.47 9.58 -23.76
N GLN A 302 -19.80 9.59 -23.70
CA GLN A 302 -20.53 9.12 -22.51
C GLN A 302 -20.32 7.62 -22.22
N GLU A 303 -20.25 6.79 -23.25
CA GLU A 303 -19.96 5.36 -23.10
C GLU A 303 -18.53 5.12 -22.58
N ASP A 304 -17.55 5.91 -23.06
CA ASP A 304 -16.16 5.83 -22.58
C ASP A 304 -16.05 6.35 -21.13
N PHE A 305 -16.80 7.38 -20.78
CA PHE A 305 -16.92 7.86 -19.39
C PHE A 305 -17.47 6.76 -18.48
N ASP A 306 -18.58 6.12 -18.86
CA ASP A 306 -19.22 5.06 -18.08
C ASP A 306 -18.23 3.88 -17.87
N SER A 307 -17.56 3.41 -18.94
CA SER A 307 -16.60 2.33 -18.90
C SER A 307 -15.37 2.67 -18.03
N ARG A 308 -14.84 3.89 -18.12
CA ARG A 308 -13.68 4.31 -17.30
C ARG A 308 -14.06 4.52 -15.84
N LEU A 309 -15.26 5.04 -15.56
CA LEU A 309 -15.76 5.18 -14.20
C LEU A 309 -15.94 3.81 -13.54
N GLU A 310 -16.51 2.84 -14.24
CA GLU A 310 -16.68 1.47 -13.76
C GLU A 310 -15.32 0.85 -13.41
N GLU A 311 -14.33 0.93 -14.32
CA GLU A 311 -12.99 0.41 -14.09
C GLU A 311 -12.27 1.12 -12.94
N ALA A 312 -12.41 2.44 -12.85
CA ALA A 312 -11.82 3.22 -11.76
C ALA A 312 -12.44 2.85 -10.40
N ARG A 313 -13.75 2.65 -10.35
CA ARG A 313 -14.46 2.22 -9.14
C ARG A 313 -14.06 0.80 -8.71
N ALA A 314 -13.94 -0.14 -9.67
CA ALA A 314 -13.44 -1.48 -9.38
C ALA A 314 -12.01 -1.46 -8.83
N ALA A 315 -11.13 -0.62 -9.41
CA ALA A 315 -9.76 -0.46 -8.94
C ALA A 315 -9.65 0.19 -7.55
N MET A 316 -10.65 0.95 -7.11
CA MET A 316 -10.66 1.52 -5.74
C MET A 316 -10.67 0.47 -4.65
N ASN A 317 -11.36 -0.67 -4.86
CA ASN A 317 -11.34 -1.77 -3.89
C ASN A 317 -9.92 -2.35 -3.75
N LEU A 318 -9.25 -2.64 -4.88
CA LEU A 318 -7.86 -3.08 -4.88
C LEU A 318 -6.95 -2.06 -4.17
N ARG A 319 -7.09 -0.76 -4.47
CA ARG A 319 -6.29 0.30 -3.90
C ARG A 319 -6.43 0.38 -2.38
N ASP A 320 -7.66 0.36 -1.88
CA ASP A 320 -7.95 0.52 -0.46
C ASP A 320 -7.60 -0.74 0.35
N ASP A 321 -7.65 -1.92 -0.27
CA ASP A 321 -7.22 -3.19 0.33
C ASP A 321 -5.71 -3.36 0.34
N ASN A 322 -5.02 -2.84 -0.67
CA ASN A 322 -3.61 -3.10 -0.90
C ASN A 322 -2.76 -2.67 0.29
N GLY A 323 -2.92 -1.43 0.79
CA GLY A 323 -2.18 -0.93 1.95
C GLY A 323 -2.34 -1.82 3.19
N PRO A 324 -3.57 -1.97 3.71
CA PRO A 324 -3.85 -2.81 4.87
C PRO A 324 -3.34 -4.24 4.75
N THR A 325 -3.56 -4.89 3.61
CA THR A 325 -3.30 -6.33 3.44
C THR A 325 -1.84 -6.66 3.17
N THR A 326 -1.16 -5.84 2.35
CA THR A 326 0.19 -6.14 1.84
C THR A 326 1.31 -5.32 2.50
N ALA A 327 0.96 -4.23 3.19
CA ALA A 327 1.93 -3.34 3.83
C ALA A 327 1.76 -3.28 5.34
N GLU A 328 0.60 -2.82 5.83
CA GLU A 328 0.38 -2.54 7.26
C GLU A 328 0.37 -3.81 8.10
N TRP A 329 -0.34 -4.86 7.66
CA TRP A 329 -0.45 -6.11 8.39
C TRP A 329 0.87 -6.88 8.45
N PRO A 330 1.59 -7.16 7.34
CA PRO A 330 2.90 -7.81 7.40
C PRO A 330 3.92 -7.04 8.24
N LEU A 331 3.91 -5.71 8.18
CA LEU A 331 4.78 -4.87 8.99
C LEU A 331 4.46 -4.96 10.48
N GLY A 332 3.18 -4.99 10.84
CA GLY A 332 2.75 -5.16 12.22
C GLY A 332 3.11 -6.54 12.77
N LEU A 333 2.98 -7.60 11.96
CA LEU A 333 3.45 -8.95 12.35
C LEU A 333 4.96 -8.96 12.61
N LEU A 334 5.74 -8.30 11.76
CA LEU A 334 7.19 -8.15 11.96
C LEU A 334 7.50 -7.39 13.24
N ARG A 335 6.78 -6.29 13.51
CA ARG A 335 6.90 -5.54 14.76
C ARG A 335 6.68 -6.43 15.99
N LEU A 336 5.56 -7.18 16.02
CA LEU A 336 5.23 -8.04 17.16
C LEU A 336 6.29 -9.11 17.41
N ALA A 337 6.80 -9.74 16.35
CA ALA A 337 7.88 -10.73 16.45
C ALA A 337 9.20 -10.11 16.97
N LEU A 338 9.55 -8.91 16.50
CA LEU A 338 10.72 -8.18 16.94
C LEU A 338 10.60 -7.70 18.39
N LEU A 339 9.41 -7.29 18.83
CA LEU A 339 9.17 -6.89 20.23
C LEU A 339 9.38 -8.06 21.17
N GLU A 340 8.89 -9.27 20.83
CA GLU A 340 9.11 -10.46 21.65
C GLU A 340 10.59 -10.84 21.70
N LEU A 341 11.28 -10.82 20.58
CA LEU A 341 12.72 -11.05 20.54
C LEU A 341 13.48 -10.02 21.40
N GLY A 342 13.16 -8.74 21.28
CA GLY A 342 13.74 -7.67 22.08
C GLY A 342 13.47 -7.84 23.58
N ARG A 343 12.25 -8.22 23.96
CA ARG A 343 11.87 -8.51 25.35
C ARG A 343 12.75 -9.61 25.96
N ARG A 344 13.00 -10.70 25.22
CA ARG A 344 13.89 -11.79 25.67
C ARG A 344 15.34 -11.34 25.77
N MET A 345 15.83 -10.57 24.81
CA MET A 345 17.19 -10.03 24.85
C MET A 345 17.44 -9.16 26.09
N VAL A 346 16.47 -8.31 26.44
CA VAL A 346 16.53 -7.50 27.66
C VAL A 346 16.48 -8.38 28.90
N ALA A 347 15.59 -9.37 28.94
CA ALA A 347 15.49 -10.29 30.08
C ALA A 347 16.78 -11.13 30.30
N ALA A 348 17.50 -11.45 29.24
CA ALA A 348 18.76 -12.13 29.27
C ALA A 348 19.97 -11.20 29.60
N GLU A 349 19.73 -9.91 29.90
CA GLU A 349 20.76 -8.87 30.08
C GLU A 349 21.73 -8.75 28.89
N THR A 350 21.30 -9.14 27.72
CA THR A 350 22.09 -9.04 26.49
C THR A 350 21.81 -7.67 25.85
N PRO A 351 22.77 -6.72 25.97
CA PRO A 351 22.54 -5.41 25.29
C PRO A 351 22.43 -5.64 23.79
N PRO A 352 21.49 -4.98 23.11
CA PRO A 352 21.37 -5.06 21.67
C PRO A 352 22.70 -4.64 21.04
N ARG A 353 23.33 -5.51 20.26
CA ARG A 353 24.50 -5.11 19.46
C ARG A 353 24.02 -4.01 18.51
N PRO A 354 24.72 -2.86 18.47
CA PRO A 354 24.42 -1.87 17.45
C PRO A 354 24.49 -2.57 16.09
N PRO A 355 23.59 -2.25 15.15
CA PRO A 355 23.59 -2.87 13.84
C PRO A 355 25.00 -2.72 13.25
N THR A 356 25.69 -3.85 13.06
CA THR A 356 26.87 -3.86 12.23
C THR A 356 26.41 -3.36 10.86
N HIS A 357 26.86 -2.19 10.46
CA HIS A 357 26.73 -1.75 9.09
C HIS A 357 27.40 -2.80 8.21
N SER A 358 26.65 -3.84 7.85
CA SER A 358 27.01 -4.69 6.75
C SER A 358 27.02 -3.78 5.55
N SER A 359 28.21 -3.38 5.15
CA SER A 359 28.44 -2.82 3.83
C SER A 359 28.02 -3.89 2.83
N TYR A 360 26.72 -3.90 2.49
CA TYR A 360 26.23 -4.66 1.37
C TYR A 360 26.86 -4.07 0.11
N VAL A 361 28.01 -4.65 -0.26
CA VAL A 361 28.60 -4.45 -1.59
C VAL A 361 27.74 -5.28 -2.53
N PRO A 362 26.95 -4.67 -3.41
CA PRO A 362 26.24 -5.44 -4.42
C PRO A 362 27.29 -6.13 -5.28
N THR A 363 27.37 -7.45 -5.19
CA THR A 363 28.10 -8.24 -6.15
C THR A 363 27.56 -7.97 -7.52
N ARG A 364 28.30 -7.21 -8.35
CA ARG A 364 28.04 -7.10 -9.77
C ARG A 364 28.08 -8.52 -10.36
N SER A 365 26.93 -9.06 -10.71
CA SER A 365 26.90 -10.19 -11.62
C SER A 365 27.42 -9.72 -12.98
N HIS A 366 28.68 -10.01 -13.26
CA HIS A 366 29.19 -10.00 -14.61
C HIS A 366 28.52 -11.15 -15.36
N SER A 367 27.51 -10.86 -16.12
CA SER A 367 27.16 -11.66 -17.29
C SER A 367 27.97 -11.11 -18.46
N LEU A 368 28.98 -11.85 -18.86
CA LEU A 368 29.69 -11.79 -20.12
C LEU A 368 28.93 -12.58 -21.20
N PRO A 369 29.37 -12.43 -22.47
CA PRO A 369 28.87 -11.54 -23.51
C PRO A 369 27.70 -12.13 -24.27
#